data_ca27e3cd8b026e93f9d369d79f914a0a
#
_entry.id   ca27e3cd8b026e93f9d369d79f914a0a
#
_cell.length_a   1.000
_cell.length_b   1.000
_cell.length_c   1.000
_cell.angle_alpha   90.00
_cell.angle_beta   90.00
_cell.angle_gamma   90.00
#
_symmetry.space_group_name_H-M   'P 1'
#
loop_
_entity.id
_entity.type
_entity.pdbx_description
1 polymer ?
#
loop_
_entity_poly.entity_id
_entity_poly.type
_entity_poly.pdbx_seq_one_letter_code
_entity_poly.pdbx_strand_id
1 'polypeptide(L)'
;MASPLEIFNEWQSRQMARDVEHLGEVVDLEGFRDICIGLSDWTTGYEAAFQNLTRNILIPFADLHMTVQHIVEGKDAVVVRQHIEATHVSDFLGIPATGRRVSWDAVTMVKVNDGRVIENYTILDLWGIYQQLTSPTPPQ
;
A
#
# COMPACT_ATOMS: atom_id res chain seq x y z
N MET A 1 22.39 11.07 8.47
CA MET A 1 20.92 11.11 8.41
C MET A 1 20.44 10.07 7.41
N ALA A 2 19.39 9.36 7.75
CA ALA A 2 18.85 8.34 6.89
C ALA A 2 18.25 8.95 5.61
N SER A 3 18.45 8.26 4.48
CA SER A 3 17.86 8.68 3.20
C SER A 3 16.36 8.38 3.17
N PRO A 4 15.58 9.00 2.27
CA PRO A 4 14.17 8.66 2.10
C PRO A 4 13.93 7.17 1.89
N LEU A 5 14.79 6.50 1.12
CA LEU A 5 14.66 5.06 0.87
C LEU A 5 14.90 4.26 2.16
N GLU A 6 15.91 4.61 2.95
CA GLU A 6 16.17 3.94 4.22
C GLU A 6 14.98 4.10 5.18
N ILE A 7 14.40 5.31 5.26
CA ILE A 7 13.24 5.58 6.10
C ILE A 7 12.03 4.78 5.61
N PHE A 8 11.81 4.74 4.29
CA PHE A 8 10.73 3.95 3.71
C PHE A 8 10.87 2.46 4.05
N ASN A 9 12.06 1.91 3.87
CA ASN A 9 12.31 0.49 4.15
C ASN A 9 12.10 0.17 5.64
N GLU A 10 12.54 1.06 6.52
CA GLU A 10 12.35 0.88 7.95
C GLU A 10 10.86 0.95 8.34
N TRP A 11 10.12 1.88 7.74
CA TRP A 11 8.67 1.97 7.93
C TRP A 11 7.98 0.68 7.51
N GLN A 12 8.28 0.18 6.29
CA GLN A 12 7.66 -1.05 5.80
C GLN A 12 7.97 -2.23 6.72
N SER A 13 9.21 -2.34 7.15
CA SER A 13 9.62 -3.41 8.06
C SER A 13 8.85 -3.38 9.37
N ARG A 14 8.74 -2.21 9.98
CA ARG A 14 8.02 -2.05 11.25
C ARG A 14 6.52 -2.26 11.08
N GLN A 15 5.95 -1.77 9.98
CA GLN A 15 4.53 -1.96 9.70
C GLN A 15 4.19 -3.45 9.54
N MET A 16 5.00 -4.18 8.79
CA MET A 16 4.79 -5.62 8.59
C MET A 16 4.99 -6.43 9.86
N ALA A 17 5.94 -6.02 10.70
CA ALA A 17 6.18 -6.67 12.00
C ALA A 17 5.14 -6.29 13.04
N ARG A 18 4.23 -5.38 12.73
CA ARG A 18 3.24 -4.84 13.68
C ARG A 18 3.90 -4.19 14.90
N ASP A 19 5.07 -3.57 14.70
CA ASP A 19 5.82 -2.90 15.76
C ASP A 19 5.27 -1.49 15.98
N VAL A 20 4.08 -1.44 16.57
CA VAL A 20 3.34 -0.19 16.80
C VAL A 20 4.10 0.75 17.75
N GLU A 21 4.84 0.17 18.71
CA GLU A 21 5.57 0.94 19.71
C GLU A 21 6.66 1.81 19.09
N HIS A 22 7.31 1.35 18.02
CA HIS A 22 8.43 2.05 17.40
C HIS A 22 8.09 2.73 16.07
N LEU A 23 6.84 2.65 15.63
CA LEU A 23 6.42 3.28 14.37
C LEU A 23 6.62 4.79 14.37
N GLY A 24 6.36 5.46 15.49
CA GLY A 24 6.47 6.91 15.58
C GLY A 24 7.88 7.46 15.37
N GLU A 25 8.90 6.59 15.41
CA GLU A 25 10.26 6.99 15.10
C GLU A 25 10.48 7.23 13.60
N VAL A 26 9.68 6.61 12.75
CA VAL A 26 9.82 6.68 11.29
C VAL A 26 8.59 7.20 10.56
N VAL A 27 7.48 7.43 11.27
CA VAL A 27 6.24 7.97 10.72
C VAL A 27 5.74 9.08 11.62
N ASP A 28 5.30 10.19 11.05
CA ASP A 28 4.58 11.22 11.78
C ASP A 28 3.15 10.71 12.02
N LEU A 29 2.92 10.07 13.17
CA LEU A 29 1.67 9.36 13.43
C LEU A 29 0.43 10.25 13.36
N GLU A 30 0.53 11.50 13.80
CA GLU A 30 -0.61 12.42 13.82
C GLU A 30 -0.77 13.17 12.50
N GLY A 31 0.33 13.60 11.90
CA GLY A 31 0.32 14.42 10.70
C GLY A 31 0.39 13.65 9.39
N PHE A 32 0.58 12.34 9.46
CA PHE A 32 0.67 11.48 8.27
C PHE A 32 -0.58 11.63 7.40
N ARG A 33 -0.36 11.84 6.10
CA ARG A 33 -1.46 11.92 5.13
C ARG A 33 -1.33 10.80 4.12
N ASP A 34 -2.46 10.19 3.81
CA ASP A 34 -2.51 9.03 2.91
C ASP A 34 -3.66 9.15 1.94
N ILE A 35 -3.43 8.72 0.72
CA ILE A 35 -4.47 8.52 -0.28
C ILE A 35 -4.14 7.28 -1.11
N CYS A 36 -5.16 6.50 -1.41
CA CYS A 36 -5.08 5.43 -2.39
C CYS A 36 -6.13 5.73 -3.48
N ILE A 37 -5.65 6.18 -4.63
CA ILE A 37 -6.52 6.67 -5.69
C ILE A 37 -7.53 5.58 -6.10
N GLY A 38 -8.79 5.93 -6.05
CA GLY A 38 -9.91 5.04 -6.40
C GLY A 38 -10.47 4.22 -5.24
N LEU A 39 -9.74 4.09 -4.14
CA LEU A 39 -10.19 3.30 -2.98
C LEU A 39 -10.45 4.15 -1.74
N SER A 40 -9.64 5.15 -1.48
CA SER A 40 -9.84 6.04 -0.35
C SER A 40 -9.41 7.46 -0.71
N ASP A 41 -10.06 8.45 -0.11
CA ASP A 41 -9.68 9.85 -0.27
C ASP A 41 -8.57 10.20 0.75
N TRP A 42 -8.07 11.44 0.69
CA TRP A 42 -7.06 11.89 1.63
C TRP A 42 -7.52 11.66 3.08
N THR A 43 -6.65 11.01 3.83
CA THR A 43 -6.88 10.67 5.23
C THR A 43 -5.69 11.18 6.03
N THR A 44 -5.96 11.84 7.14
CA THR A 44 -4.92 12.33 8.06
C THR A 44 -4.84 11.43 9.28
N GLY A 45 -3.62 11.12 9.68
CA GLY A 45 -3.33 10.24 10.80
C GLY A 45 -3.02 8.81 10.34
N TYR A 46 -1.95 8.25 10.91
CA TYR A 46 -1.48 6.92 10.51
C TYR A 46 -2.51 5.82 10.82
N GLU A 47 -3.13 5.88 12.00
CA GLU A 47 -4.08 4.83 12.37
C GLU A 47 -5.29 4.78 11.44
N ALA A 48 -5.86 5.93 11.09
CA ALA A 48 -6.98 5.99 10.16
C ALA A 48 -6.57 5.51 8.77
N ALA A 49 -5.37 5.87 8.33
CA ALA A 49 -4.83 5.41 7.05
C ALA A 49 -4.63 3.89 7.05
N PHE A 50 -4.12 3.33 8.14
CA PHE A 50 -3.92 1.90 8.26
C PHE A 50 -5.26 1.13 8.28
N GLN A 51 -6.29 1.72 8.89
CA GLN A 51 -7.64 1.15 8.83
C GLN A 51 -8.18 1.12 7.41
N ASN A 52 -7.92 2.16 6.61
CA ASN A 52 -8.30 2.17 5.19
C ASN A 52 -7.57 1.06 4.42
N LEU A 53 -6.28 0.90 4.63
CA LEU A 53 -5.50 -0.17 4.01
C LEU A 53 -6.05 -1.53 4.41
N THR A 54 -6.36 -1.71 5.67
CA THR A 54 -6.92 -2.97 6.18
C THR A 54 -8.24 -3.29 5.50
N ARG A 55 -9.17 -2.34 5.48
CA ARG A 55 -10.50 -2.54 4.91
C ARG A 55 -10.44 -2.76 3.39
N ASN A 56 -9.61 -2.00 2.70
CA ASN A 56 -9.61 -2.00 1.24
C ASN A 56 -8.70 -3.06 0.62
N ILE A 57 -7.66 -3.49 1.30
CA ILE A 57 -6.67 -4.41 0.74
C ILE A 57 -6.45 -5.65 1.61
N LEU A 58 -6.19 -5.46 2.90
CA LEU A 58 -5.75 -6.58 3.74
C LEU A 58 -6.88 -7.57 4.06
N ILE A 59 -8.13 -7.11 4.13
CA ILE A 59 -9.28 -7.99 4.31
C ILE A 59 -9.68 -8.67 3.00
N PRO A 60 -9.85 -7.94 1.87
CA PRO A 60 -10.24 -8.58 0.61
C PRO A 60 -9.22 -9.56 0.05
N PHE A 61 -7.93 -9.37 0.33
CA PHE A 61 -6.86 -10.13 -0.30
C PHE A 61 -5.98 -10.83 0.73
N ALA A 62 -5.75 -12.12 0.52
CA ALA A 62 -4.84 -12.94 1.32
C ALA A 62 -3.61 -13.34 0.51
N ASP A 63 -2.60 -13.85 1.19
CA ASP A 63 -1.37 -14.33 0.57
C ASP A 63 -0.74 -13.29 -0.36
N LEU A 64 -0.65 -12.06 0.15
CA LEU A 64 -0.04 -10.95 -0.57
C LEU A 64 1.46 -11.18 -0.76
N HIS A 65 1.89 -11.08 -2.01
CA HIS A 65 3.29 -11.13 -2.36
C HIS A 65 3.64 -9.88 -3.15
N MET A 66 4.56 -9.08 -2.63
CA MET A 66 4.97 -7.83 -3.25
C MET A 66 6.41 -7.91 -3.72
N THR A 67 6.64 -7.51 -4.98
CA THR A 67 7.96 -7.44 -5.57
C THR A 67 8.22 -6.00 -5.99
N VAL A 68 9.29 -5.41 -5.45
CA VAL A 68 9.73 -4.08 -5.87
C VAL A 68 10.39 -4.20 -7.22
N GLN A 69 9.91 -3.43 -8.20
CA GLN A 69 10.42 -3.48 -9.57
C GLN A 69 11.31 -2.29 -9.90
N HIS A 70 11.03 -1.13 -9.33
CA HIS A 70 11.80 0.07 -9.62
C HIS A 70 11.66 1.08 -8.49
N ILE A 71 12.75 1.77 -8.17
CA ILE A 71 12.80 2.79 -7.12
C ILE A 71 13.46 4.04 -7.70
N VAL A 72 12.81 5.19 -7.45
CA VAL A 72 13.42 6.49 -7.74
C VAL A 72 13.47 7.27 -6.43
N GLU A 73 14.67 7.64 -6.02
CA GLU A 73 14.88 8.37 -4.78
C GLU A 73 15.21 9.82 -5.07
N GLY A 74 14.46 10.73 -4.44
CA GLY A 74 14.75 12.15 -4.45
C GLY A 74 15.29 12.62 -3.10
N LYS A 75 15.39 13.92 -2.93
CA LYS A 75 15.90 14.53 -1.69
C LYS A 75 14.98 14.28 -0.52
N ASP A 76 13.66 14.43 -0.71
CA ASP A 76 12.66 14.36 0.33
C ASP A 76 11.56 13.34 0.02
N ALA A 77 11.77 12.49 -0.96
CA ALA A 77 10.74 11.55 -1.39
C ALA A 77 11.36 10.32 -2.05
N VAL A 78 10.59 9.24 -2.04
CA VAL A 78 10.93 8.03 -2.78
C VAL A 78 9.69 7.56 -3.54
N VAL A 79 9.87 7.13 -4.78
CA VAL A 79 8.82 6.53 -5.60
C VAL A 79 9.15 5.07 -5.81
N VAL A 80 8.20 4.20 -5.53
CA VAL A 80 8.40 2.75 -5.61
C VAL A 80 7.32 2.15 -6.51
N ARG A 81 7.75 1.47 -7.57
CA ARG A 81 6.85 0.66 -8.39
C ARG A 81 6.92 -0.79 -7.91
N GLN A 82 5.77 -1.37 -7.64
CA GLN A 82 5.66 -2.71 -7.09
C GLN A 82 4.73 -3.56 -7.92
N HIS A 83 5.01 -4.86 -7.98
CA HIS A 83 4.09 -5.85 -8.50
C HIS A 83 3.52 -6.65 -7.33
N ILE A 84 2.22 -6.78 -7.27
CA ILE A 84 1.52 -7.43 -6.16
C ILE A 84 0.72 -8.61 -6.69
N GLU A 85 0.82 -9.73 -6.01
CA GLU A 85 0.00 -10.92 -6.26
C GLU A 85 -0.77 -11.25 -4.98
N ALA A 86 -2.02 -11.64 -5.11
CA ALA A 86 -2.85 -11.95 -3.95
C ALA A 86 -4.02 -12.85 -4.33
N THR A 87 -4.62 -13.48 -3.32
CA THR A 87 -5.84 -14.27 -3.48
C THR A 87 -7.04 -13.46 -3.00
N HIS A 88 -8.07 -13.36 -3.84
CA HIS A 88 -9.29 -12.64 -3.51
C HIS A 88 -10.18 -13.49 -2.61
N VAL A 89 -10.29 -13.10 -1.35
CA VAL A 89 -10.97 -13.91 -0.32
C VAL A 89 -12.19 -13.24 0.32
N SER A 90 -12.42 -11.95 0.05
CA SER A 90 -13.57 -11.23 0.58
C SER A 90 -13.97 -10.12 -0.39
N ASP A 91 -15.10 -9.46 -0.14
CA ASP A 91 -15.66 -8.45 -1.04
C ASP A 91 -14.64 -7.38 -1.40
N PHE A 92 -14.55 -7.09 -2.70
CA PHE A 92 -13.72 -6.01 -3.24
C PHE A 92 -14.48 -5.33 -4.38
N LEU A 93 -14.66 -4.01 -4.27
CA LEU A 93 -15.43 -3.21 -5.26
C LEU A 93 -16.81 -3.83 -5.52
N GLY A 94 -17.46 -4.36 -4.49
CA GLY A 94 -18.77 -4.99 -4.62
C GLY A 94 -18.74 -6.40 -5.19
N ILE A 95 -17.57 -6.97 -5.47
CA ILE A 95 -17.43 -8.32 -5.99
C ILE A 95 -17.19 -9.28 -4.82
N PRO A 96 -18.09 -10.26 -4.58
CA PRO A 96 -17.90 -11.26 -3.53
C PRO A 96 -16.64 -12.09 -3.78
N ALA A 97 -16.14 -12.72 -2.73
CA ALA A 97 -14.94 -13.57 -2.80
C ALA A 97 -14.99 -14.55 -3.98
N THR A 98 -13.99 -14.48 -4.85
CA THR A 98 -13.88 -15.39 -6.02
C THR A 98 -12.91 -16.53 -5.79
N GLY A 99 -12.03 -16.41 -4.80
CA GLY A 99 -10.93 -17.37 -4.56
C GLY A 99 -9.83 -17.29 -5.62
N ARG A 100 -9.91 -16.35 -6.55
CA ARG A 100 -8.94 -16.22 -7.65
C ARG A 100 -7.63 -15.63 -7.18
N ARG A 101 -6.53 -16.10 -7.78
CA ARG A 101 -5.23 -15.44 -7.66
C ARG A 101 -5.18 -14.32 -8.70
N VAL A 102 -4.93 -13.11 -8.25
CA VAL A 102 -4.88 -11.92 -9.11
C VAL A 102 -3.57 -11.19 -8.90
N SER A 103 -3.21 -10.34 -9.86
CA SER A 103 -2.01 -9.54 -9.76
C SER A 103 -2.25 -8.13 -10.29
N TRP A 104 -1.49 -7.17 -9.77
CA TRP A 104 -1.55 -5.78 -10.24
C TRP A 104 -0.25 -5.05 -9.94
N ASP A 105 -0.03 -3.98 -10.67
CA ASP A 105 1.07 -3.05 -10.39
C ASP A 105 0.53 -1.88 -9.57
N ALA A 106 1.39 -1.35 -8.71
CA ALA A 106 1.12 -0.16 -7.93
C ALA A 106 2.33 0.74 -7.92
N VAL A 107 2.08 2.04 -7.86
CA VAL A 107 3.13 3.04 -7.67
C VAL A 107 2.81 3.81 -6.39
N THR A 108 3.78 3.86 -5.51
CA THR A 108 3.68 4.58 -4.24
C THR A 108 4.70 5.70 -4.22
N MET A 109 4.25 6.92 -3.92
CA MET A 109 5.11 8.07 -3.70
C MET A 109 5.07 8.41 -2.21
N VAL A 110 6.23 8.36 -1.55
CA VAL A 110 6.35 8.58 -0.11
C VAL A 110 7.19 9.82 0.12
N LYS A 111 6.66 10.77 0.87
CA LYS A 111 7.40 11.97 1.28
C LYS A 111 7.88 11.83 2.70
N VAL A 112 9.10 12.31 2.94
CA VAL A 112 9.72 12.29 4.25
C VAL A 112 10.08 13.70 4.68
N ASN A 113 10.03 13.95 5.97
CA ASN A 113 10.48 15.19 6.58
C ASN A 113 10.98 14.87 7.99
N ASP A 114 12.14 15.42 8.31
CA ASP A 114 12.70 15.29 9.66
C ASP A 114 12.84 13.81 10.12
N GLY A 115 13.25 12.96 9.20
CA GLY A 115 13.49 11.55 9.47
C GLY A 115 12.25 10.68 9.53
N ARG A 116 11.07 11.21 9.18
CA ARG A 116 9.80 10.48 9.25
C ARG A 116 9.02 10.57 7.96
N VAL A 117 8.26 9.54 7.67
CA VAL A 117 7.28 9.54 6.60
C VAL A 117 6.14 10.47 6.98
N ILE A 118 5.79 11.41 6.09
CA ILE A 118 4.72 12.37 6.32
C ILE A 118 3.55 12.23 5.34
N GLU A 119 3.78 11.56 4.21
CA GLU A 119 2.73 11.43 3.19
C GLU A 119 2.97 10.20 2.35
N ASN A 120 1.89 9.50 2.04
CA ASN A 120 1.89 8.35 1.14
C ASN A 120 0.81 8.54 0.08
N TYR A 121 1.20 8.44 -1.19
CA TYR A 121 0.30 8.56 -2.33
C TYR A 121 0.43 7.30 -3.16
N THR A 122 -0.66 6.53 -3.28
CA THR A 122 -0.64 5.26 -3.99
C THR A 122 -1.63 5.27 -5.15
N ILE A 123 -1.17 4.80 -6.31
CA ILE A 123 -2.02 4.47 -7.44
C ILE A 123 -1.82 3.00 -7.74
N LEU A 124 -2.91 2.26 -7.89
CA LEU A 124 -2.86 0.86 -8.29
C LEU A 124 -3.81 0.63 -9.47
N ASP A 125 -3.57 -0.46 -10.20
CA ASP A 125 -4.35 -0.79 -11.39
C ASP A 125 -5.70 -1.42 -11.01
N LEU A 126 -6.63 -0.58 -10.54
CA LEU A 126 -7.96 -1.03 -10.13
C LEU A 126 -8.73 -1.66 -11.28
N TRP A 127 -8.61 -1.09 -12.48
CA TRP A 127 -9.30 -1.64 -13.65
C TRP A 127 -8.80 -3.05 -13.97
N GLY A 128 -7.49 -3.25 -13.92
CA GLY A 128 -6.90 -4.58 -14.13
C GLY A 128 -7.37 -5.61 -13.10
N ILE A 129 -7.47 -5.21 -11.83
CA ILE A 129 -8.03 -6.08 -10.79
C ILE A 129 -9.48 -6.42 -11.11
N TYR A 130 -10.30 -5.40 -11.41
CA TYR A 130 -11.71 -5.59 -11.72
C TYR A 130 -11.91 -6.56 -12.88
N GLN A 131 -11.13 -6.40 -13.96
CA GLN A 131 -11.22 -7.30 -15.13
C GLN A 131 -10.87 -8.74 -14.75
N GLN A 132 -9.85 -8.95 -13.93
CA GLN A 132 -9.47 -10.30 -13.50
C GLN A 132 -10.54 -10.95 -12.64
N LEU A 133 -11.22 -10.17 -11.80
CA LEU A 133 -12.26 -10.69 -10.91
C LEU A 133 -13.59 -10.94 -11.62
N THR A 134 -13.86 -10.24 -12.72
CA THR A 134 -15.13 -10.35 -13.42
C THR A 134 -15.04 -11.11 -14.74
N SER A 135 -13.84 -11.46 -15.18
CA SER A 135 -13.66 -12.26 -16.40
C SER A 135 -14.29 -13.64 -16.23
N PRO A 136 -14.99 -14.17 -17.28
CA PRO A 136 -15.53 -15.52 -17.21
C PRO A 136 -14.44 -16.60 -17.13
N THR A 137 -13.22 -16.28 -17.57
CA THR A 137 -12.08 -17.19 -17.48
C THR A 137 -11.14 -16.70 -16.37
N PRO A 138 -10.86 -17.54 -15.34
CA PRO A 138 -9.94 -17.15 -14.28
C PRO A 138 -8.55 -16.80 -14.83
N PRO A 139 -7.82 -15.87 -14.19
CA PRO A 139 -6.44 -15.56 -14.57
C PRO A 139 -5.54 -16.78 -14.36
N GLN A 140 -4.54 -16.90 -15.21
CA GLN A 140 -3.58 -17.99 -15.17
C GLN A 140 -2.33 -17.63 -14.37
#